data_4ec1c3a1e6054f8399c1808ad2badd6d
#
_entry.id   4ec1c3a1e6054f8399c1808ad2badd6d
#
_cell.length_a   1.000
_cell.length_b   1.000
_cell.length_c   1.000
_cell.angle_alpha   90.00
_cell.angle_beta   90.00
_cell.angle_gamma   90.00
#
_symmetry.space_group_name_H-M   'P 1'
#
loop_
_entity.id
_entity.type
_entity.pdbx_description
1 polymer ?
#
loop_
_entity_poly.entity_id
_entity_poly.type
_entity_poly.pdbx_seq_one_letter_code
_entity_poly.pdbx_strand_id
1 'polypeptide(L)'
;MRKIVAFLFLLTTVSFAGADTHLFKFGGEDFTQKFEVKSRAPNAQIEFGLPNEKLPAWTKLVTLHFFATSGNDAKRAAATLANLIRERHKGTKYAVITNQRTSEAIIDFLLPVPNTELMEFNVFKYSPAGNELVALQFAQRVKLGEIDAEELSVIRQRALKEMGNYDMAPVKAFFGKASS
;
A
#
# COMPACT_ATOMS: atom_id res chain seq x y z
N MET A 1 3.48 -52.07 5.65
CA MET A 1 2.27 -51.39 5.12
C MET A 1 2.22 -49.97 5.72
N ARG A 2 2.64 -48.98 4.94
CA ARG A 2 2.64 -47.54 5.35
C ARG A 2 1.30 -46.91 4.92
N LYS A 3 0.49 -46.50 5.90
CA LYS A 3 -0.74 -45.77 5.65
C LYS A 3 -0.39 -44.31 5.33
N ILE A 4 -0.67 -43.93 4.08
CA ILE A 4 -0.59 -42.53 3.63
C ILE A 4 -1.90 -41.87 4.08
N VAL A 5 -1.80 -40.95 5.04
CA VAL A 5 -2.92 -40.06 5.42
C VAL A 5 -2.84 -38.86 4.50
N ALA A 6 -3.75 -38.78 3.53
CA ALA A 6 -3.94 -37.61 2.69
C ALA A 6 -4.65 -36.52 3.50
N PHE A 7 -3.93 -35.48 3.84
CA PHE A 7 -4.52 -34.25 4.41
C PHE A 7 -5.17 -33.45 3.28
N LEU A 8 -6.50 -33.51 3.24
CA LEU A 8 -7.31 -32.70 2.34
C LEU A 8 -7.34 -31.27 2.90
N PHE A 9 -6.54 -30.38 2.32
CA PHE A 9 -6.62 -28.95 2.58
C PHE A 9 -7.92 -28.42 1.96
N LEU A 10 -8.92 -28.16 2.81
CA LEU A 10 -10.11 -27.42 2.41
C LEU A 10 -9.72 -25.96 2.23
N LEU A 11 -9.47 -25.56 0.98
CA LEU A 11 -9.35 -24.16 0.59
C LEU A 11 -10.76 -23.53 0.71
N THR A 12 -11.05 -22.88 1.82
CA THR A 12 -12.19 -21.96 1.90
C THR A 12 -11.84 -20.72 1.10
N THR A 13 -12.28 -20.70 -0.16
CA THR A 13 -12.33 -19.50 -0.96
C THR A 13 -13.40 -18.61 -0.38
N VAL A 14 -12.99 -17.54 0.32
CA VAL A 14 -13.91 -16.45 0.66
C VAL A 14 -14.21 -15.72 -0.65
N SER A 15 -15.34 -16.09 -1.28
CA SER A 15 -15.86 -15.36 -2.44
C SER A 15 -16.42 -14.04 -1.94
N PHE A 16 -15.70 -12.94 -2.17
CA PHE A 16 -16.28 -11.62 -2.10
C PHE A 16 -17.21 -11.44 -3.32
N ALA A 17 -18.45 -11.88 -3.18
CA ALA A 17 -19.51 -11.63 -4.14
C ALA A 17 -20.04 -10.22 -3.94
N GLY A 18 -19.57 -9.29 -4.75
CA GLY A 18 -20.03 -7.92 -4.83
C GLY A 18 -19.16 -7.18 -5.83
N ALA A 19 -19.59 -7.10 -7.09
CA ALA A 19 -18.95 -6.29 -8.11
C ALA A 19 -19.29 -4.80 -7.91
N ASP A 20 -18.96 -4.25 -6.73
CA ASP A 20 -18.76 -2.83 -6.62
C ASP A 20 -17.39 -2.56 -7.23
N THR A 21 -17.36 -1.94 -8.39
CA THR A 21 -16.16 -1.35 -8.99
C THR A 21 -15.69 -0.26 -8.05
N HIS A 22 -14.91 -0.65 -7.03
CA HIS A 22 -14.29 0.31 -6.13
C HIS A 22 -13.26 1.10 -6.94
N LEU A 23 -13.65 2.30 -7.29
CA LEU A 23 -12.81 3.26 -7.97
C LEU A 23 -12.03 4.04 -6.91
N PHE A 24 -10.72 3.92 -6.90
CA PHE A 24 -9.87 4.77 -6.08
C PHE A 24 -9.27 5.88 -6.94
N LYS A 25 -9.48 7.12 -6.50
CA LYS A 25 -8.86 8.30 -7.13
C LYS A 25 -7.66 8.73 -6.32
N PHE A 26 -6.54 8.90 -6.98
CA PHE A 26 -5.34 9.46 -6.37
C PHE A 26 -4.59 10.33 -7.38
N GLY A 27 -4.22 11.54 -6.99
CA GLY A 27 -3.50 12.47 -7.86
C GLY A 27 -4.25 12.85 -9.15
N GLY A 28 -5.59 12.75 -9.16
CA GLY A 28 -6.43 13.00 -10.33
C GLY A 28 -6.58 11.81 -11.28
N GLU A 29 -5.99 10.67 -10.96
CA GLU A 29 -6.09 9.43 -11.75
C GLU A 29 -7.04 8.42 -11.11
N ASP A 30 -7.69 7.60 -11.93
CA ASP A 30 -8.62 6.54 -11.53
C ASP A 30 -7.90 5.19 -11.50
N PHE A 31 -7.88 4.53 -10.35
CA PHE A 31 -7.30 3.19 -10.15
C PHE A 31 -8.44 2.18 -10.11
N THR A 32 -8.67 1.52 -11.23
CA THR A 32 -9.84 0.63 -11.44
C THR A 32 -9.45 -0.83 -11.61
N GLN A 33 -8.21 -1.10 -12.03
CA GLN A 33 -7.75 -2.45 -12.27
C GLN A 33 -7.40 -3.11 -10.95
N LYS A 34 -8.29 -3.94 -10.41
CA LYS A 34 -8.03 -4.71 -9.21
C LYS A 34 -7.05 -5.84 -9.51
N PHE A 35 -5.91 -5.82 -8.80
CA PHE A 35 -4.95 -6.90 -8.79
C PHE A 35 -5.20 -7.84 -7.61
N GLU A 36 -4.35 -8.85 -7.46
CA GLU A 36 -4.54 -9.91 -6.50
C GLU A 36 -4.65 -9.40 -5.05
N VAL A 37 -5.61 -9.96 -4.31
CA VAL A 37 -5.74 -9.76 -2.87
C VAL A 37 -4.76 -10.69 -2.16
N LYS A 38 -3.68 -10.15 -1.61
CA LYS A 38 -2.82 -10.88 -0.69
C LYS A 38 -3.36 -10.73 0.73
N SER A 39 -4.25 -11.64 1.14
CA SER A 39 -4.62 -11.71 2.54
C SER A 39 -3.69 -12.68 3.26
N ARG A 40 -2.98 -12.18 4.23
CA ARG A 40 -2.29 -13.01 5.22
C ARG A 40 -3.02 -12.77 6.53
N ALA A 41 -4.06 -13.57 6.75
CA ALA A 41 -4.88 -13.39 7.94
C ALA A 41 -3.97 -13.27 9.20
N PRO A 42 -4.25 -12.30 10.08
CA PRO A 42 -5.41 -11.42 10.11
C PRO A 42 -5.26 -10.11 9.30
N ASN A 43 -4.15 -9.88 8.62
CA ASN A 43 -3.92 -8.67 7.81
C ASN A 43 -4.44 -8.87 6.38
N ALA A 44 -4.81 -7.78 5.71
CA ALA A 44 -5.25 -7.79 4.32
C ALA A 44 -4.53 -6.71 3.50
N GLN A 45 -4.32 -7.00 2.21
CA GLN A 45 -3.76 -6.07 1.25
C GLN A 45 -4.48 -6.22 -0.09
N ILE A 46 -4.90 -5.12 -0.68
CA ILE A 46 -5.60 -5.09 -1.97
C ILE A 46 -4.96 -4.03 -2.84
N GLU A 47 -4.61 -4.40 -4.05
CA GLU A 47 -3.87 -3.56 -5.01
C GLU A 47 -4.77 -3.15 -6.16
N PHE A 48 -4.65 -1.90 -6.59
CA PHE A 48 -5.35 -1.32 -7.73
C PHE A 48 -4.36 -0.60 -8.63
N GLY A 49 -4.35 -0.93 -9.91
CA GLY A 49 -3.57 -0.26 -10.95
C GLY A 49 -4.41 0.67 -11.81
N LEU A 50 -3.75 1.36 -12.72
CA LEU A 50 -4.40 2.14 -13.76
C LEU A 50 -5.19 1.23 -14.71
N PRO A 51 -6.19 1.78 -15.43
CA PRO A 51 -6.91 1.03 -16.46
C PRO A 51 -5.93 0.41 -17.48
N ASN A 52 -6.17 -0.86 -17.83
CA ASN A 52 -5.38 -1.64 -18.80
C ASN A 52 -3.95 -2.00 -18.37
N GLU A 53 -3.48 -1.63 -17.19
CA GLU A 53 -2.21 -2.11 -16.67
C GLU A 53 -2.30 -3.58 -16.23
N LYS A 54 -1.18 -4.29 -16.31
CA LYS A 54 -1.07 -5.69 -15.91
C LYS A 54 0.16 -5.90 -15.05
N LEU A 55 0.06 -6.78 -14.06
CA LEU A 55 1.24 -7.26 -13.35
C LEU A 55 2.10 -8.12 -14.31
N PRO A 56 3.44 -7.97 -14.27
CA PRO A 56 4.25 -7.14 -13.36
C PRO A 56 4.58 -5.73 -13.92
N ALA A 57 4.02 -5.34 -15.07
CA ALA A 57 4.40 -4.13 -15.84
C ALA A 57 3.60 -2.87 -15.49
N TRP A 58 3.12 -2.75 -14.25
CA TRP A 58 2.43 -1.56 -13.80
C TRP A 58 3.39 -0.36 -13.64
N THR A 59 2.87 0.85 -13.84
CA THR A 59 3.61 2.10 -13.66
C THR A 59 3.20 2.83 -12.39
N LYS A 60 1.92 2.76 -12.03
CA LYS A 60 1.38 3.33 -10.78
C LYS A 60 0.45 2.34 -10.10
N LEU A 61 0.49 2.34 -8.77
CA LEU A 61 -0.27 1.41 -7.95
C LEU A 61 -0.83 2.14 -6.73
N VAL A 62 -2.08 1.87 -6.41
CA VAL A 62 -2.70 2.19 -5.12
C VAL A 62 -2.92 0.88 -4.38
N THR A 63 -2.45 0.80 -3.14
CA THR A 63 -2.63 -0.37 -2.30
C THR A 63 -3.32 0.02 -1.00
N LEU A 64 -4.37 -0.72 -0.65
CA LEU A 64 -5.03 -0.62 0.64
C LEU A 64 -4.49 -1.70 1.56
N HIS A 65 -4.17 -1.33 2.79
CA HIS A 65 -3.67 -2.25 3.80
C HIS A 65 -4.56 -2.19 5.05
N PHE A 66 -4.78 -3.37 5.64
CA PHE A 66 -5.43 -3.54 6.92
C PHE A 66 -4.51 -4.32 7.87
N PHE A 67 -4.31 -3.81 9.06
CA PHE A 67 -3.41 -4.36 10.08
C PHE A 67 -4.20 -4.63 11.37
N ALA A 68 -4.77 -5.81 11.49
CA ALA A 68 -5.63 -6.19 12.62
C ALA A 68 -4.87 -6.34 13.95
N THR A 69 -3.57 -6.66 13.90
CA THR A 69 -2.78 -6.97 15.11
C THR A 69 -1.76 -5.89 15.48
N SER A 70 -1.70 -4.80 14.70
CA SER A 70 -0.69 -3.75 14.89
C SER A 70 -1.09 -2.68 15.91
N GLY A 71 -2.33 -2.76 16.46
CA GLY A 71 -2.94 -1.67 17.19
C GLY A 71 -3.22 -0.47 16.27
N ASN A 72 -3.56 0.68 16.83
CA ASN A 72 -3.98 1.87 16.09
C ASN A 72 -2.93 3.01 16.06
N ASP A 73 -1.68 2.73 16.41
CA ASP A 73 -0.59 3.72 16.44
C ASP A 73 0.08 3.87 15.07
N ALA A 74 -0.43 4.82 14.28
CA ALA A 74 0.09 5.12 12.95
C ALA A 74 1.56 5.62 12.97
N LYS A 75 1.95 6.38 14.00
CA LYS A 75 3.34 6.86 14.15
C LYS A 75 4.30 5.69 14.36
N ARG A 76 3.92 4.75 15.22
CA ARG A 76 4.72 3.53 15.45
C ARG A 76 4.81 2.68 14.19
N ALA A 77 3.73 2.54 13.43
CA ALA A 77 3.73 1.80 12.17
C ALA A 77 4.69 2.43 11.14
N ALA A 78 4.62 3.75 10.96
CA ALA A 78 5.54 4.47 10.07
C ALA A 78 7.01 4.35 10.53
N ALA A 79 7.28 4.45 11.84
CA ALA A 79 8.61 4.26 12.40
C ALA A 79 9.12 2.82 12.20
N THR A 80 8.26 1.82 12.33
CA THR A 80 8.61 0.42 12.08
C THR A 80 9.00 0.21 10.62
N LEU A 81 8.24 0.76 9.67
CA LEU A 81 8.60 0.70 8.24
C LEU A 81 9.91 1.44 7.97
N ALA A 82 10.13 2.62 8.55
CA ALA A 82 11.38 3.36 8.43
C ALA A 82 12.59 2.54 8.90
N ASN A 83 12.46 1.82 10.02
CA ASN A 83 13.51 0.94 10.54
C ASN A 83 13.79 -0.22 9.58
N LEU A 84 12.75 -0.87 9.03
CA LEU A 84 12.90 -1.94 8.05
C LEU A 84 13.63 -1.46 6.78
N ILE A 85 13.29 -0.25 6.29
CA ILE A 85 13.97 0.35 5.14
C ILE A 85 15.45 0.56 5.47
N ARG A 86 15.76 1.16 6.63
CA ARG A 86 17.13 1.42 7.05
C ARG A 86 17.98 0.14 7.18
N GLU A 87 17.38 -0.94 7.67
CA GLU A 87 18.06 -2.21 7.86
C GLU A 87 18.30 -2.97 6.54
N ARG A 88 17.28 -3.01 5.68
CA ARG A 88 17.30 -3.84 4.45
C ARG A 88 17.85 -3.10 3.23
N HIS A 89 17.70 -1.78 3.20
CA HIS A 89 18.07 -0.91 2.07
C HIS A 89 18.97 0.22 2.55
N LYS A 90 20.21 -0.14 2.93
CA LYS A 90 21.20 0.82 3.43
C LYS A 90 21.41 1.97 2.44
N GLY A 91 21.36 3.20 2.94
CA GLY A 91 21.52 4.42 2.13
C GLY A 91 20.21 4.95 1.53
N THR A 92 19.09 4.23 1.63
CA THR A 92 17.79 4.75 1.21
C THR A 92 17.35 5.90 2.11
N LYS A 93 17.00 7.02 1.45
CA LYS A 93 16.42 8.18 2.14
C LYS A 93 14.92 7.97 2.30
N TYR A 94 14.41 8.33 3.46
CA TYR A 94 12.98 8.35 3.75
C TYR A 94 12.64 9.59 4.58
N ALA A 95 11.37 10.00 4.57
CA ALA A 95 10.85 11.02 5.49
C ALA A 95 9.59 10.52 6.18
N VAL A 96 9.40 10.89 7.44
CA VAL A 96 8.20 10.59 8.22
C VAL A 96 7.57 11.90 8.66
N ILE A 97 6.28 12.05 8.37
CA ILE A 97 5.45 13.19 8.74
C ILE A 97 4.32 12.69 9.63
N THR A 98 4.10 13.30 10.78
CA THR A 98 3.02 12.92 11.70
C THR A 98 2.06 14.07 11.90
N ASN A 99 0.75 13.77 11.90
CA ASN A 99 -0.30 14.72 12.23
C ASN A 99 -0.87 14.37 13.61
N GLN A 100 -0.53 15.18 14.61
CA GLN A 100 -0.97 14.93 16.01
C GLN A 100 -2.48 15.08 16.17
N ARG A 101 -3.14 15.92 15.34
CA ARG A 101 -4.59 16.17 15.43
C ARG A 101 -5.41 14.99 14.94
N THR A 102 -4.96 14.34 13.86
CA THR A 102 -5.67 13.18 13.25
C THR A 102 -5.07 11.84 13.67
N SER A 103 -3.95 11.86 14.41
CA SER A 103 -3.16 10.66 14.75
C SER A 103 -2.69 9.87 13.52
N GLU A 104 -2.60 10.51 12.36
CA GLU A 104 -2.12 9.92 11.13
C GLU A 104 -0.61 10.09 10.97
N ALA A 105 0.00 9.22 10.19
CA ALA A 105 1.41 9.31 9.83
C ALA A 105 1.61 8.99 8.35
N ILE A 106 2.50 9.76 7.71
CA ILE A 106 2.92 9.54 6.33
C ILE A 106 4.40 9.18 6.34
N ILE A 107 4.80 8.21 5.52
CA ILE A 107 6.19 7.91 5.22
C ILE A 107 6.37 7.81 3.71
N ASP A 108 7.43 8.42 3.19
CA ASP A 108 7.83 8.29 1.80
C ASP A 108 9.27 7.80 1.66
N PHE A 109 9.55 7.08 0.58
CA PHE A 109 10.87 6.55 0.26
C PHE A 109 10.97 6.11 -1.20
N LEU A 110 12.21 5.92 -1.68
CA LEU A 110 12.51 5.46 -3.03
C LEU A 110 13.38 4.20 -2.96
N LEU A 111 12.95 3.12 -3.61
CA LEU A 111 13.67 1.84 -3.62
C LEU A 111 13.99 1.39 -5.06
N PRO A 112 15.14 0.74 -5.30
CA PRO A 112 15.40 0.07 -6.56
C PRO A 112 14.47 -1.13 -6.74
N VAL A 113 13.96 -1.34 -7.94
CA VAL A 113 13.25 -2.56 -8.32
C VAL A 113 14.29 -3.61 -8.72
N PRO A 114 14.38 -4.74 -8.02
CA PRO A 114 15.43 -5.74 -8.25
C PRO A 114 15.52 -6.20 -9.71
N ASN A 115 16.74 -6.31 -10.24
CA ASN A 115 17.04 -6.76 -11.60
C ASN A 115 16.44 -5.90 -12.72
N THR A 116 16.19 -4.63 -12.47
CA THR A 116 15.69 -3.67 -13.46
C THR A 116 16.42 -2.34 -13.33
N GLU A 117 16.21 -1.43 -14.29
CA GLU A 117 16.63 -0.02 -14.22
C GLU A 117 15.57 0.88 -13.56
N LEU A 118 14.54 0.28 -12.95
CA LEU A 118 13.44 1.02 -12.35
C LEU A 118 13.74 1.35 -10.90
N MET A 119 13.28 2.53 -10.50
CA MET A 119 13.11 2.91 -9.10
C MET A 119 11.61 2.97 -8.79
N GLU A 120 11.23 2.58 -7.59
CA GLU A 120 9.87 2.63 -7.11
C GLU A 120 9.78 3.67 -5.98
N PHE A 121 9.13 4.80 -6.28
CA PHE A 121 8.75 5.79 -5.28
C PHE A 121 7.50 5.30 -4.55
N ASN A 122 7.55 5.32 -3.24
CA ASN A 122 6.46 4.89 -2.38
C ASN A 122 6.08 6.00 -1.41
N VAL A 123 4.78 6.19 -1.18
CA VAL A 123 4.25 7.00 -0.08
C VAL A 123 3.10 6.25 0.59
N PHE A 124 3.17 6.13 1.92
CA PHE A 124 2.14 5.52 2.76
C PHE A 124 1.49 6.57 3.65
N LYS A 125 0.19 6.48 3.82
CA LYS A 125 -0.55 7.18 4.88
C LYS A 125 -1.21 6.14 5.77
N TYR A 126 -0.76 6.08 7.02
CA TYR A 126 -1.37 5.27 8.08
C TYR A 126 -2.43 6.07 8.80
N SER A 127 -3.56 5.44 9.12
CA SER A 127 -4.68 6.06 9.84
C SER A 127 -5.30 5.06 10.82
N PRO A 128 -5.60 5.47 12.06
CA PRO A 128 -6.36 4.65 13.00
C PRO A 128 -7.75 4.29 12.46
N ALA A 129 -8.18 3.05 12.71
CA ALA A 129 -9.51 2.53 12.40
C ALA A 129 -10.03 1.72 13.60
N GLY A 130 -10.61 2.41 14.57
CA GLY A 130 -10.93 1.82 15.88
C GLY A 130 -9.67 1.40 16.64
N ASN A 131 -9.58 0.13 17.01
CA ASN A 131 -8.42 -0.47 17.67
C ASN A 131 -7.37 -1.01 16.67
N GLU A 132 -7.62 -0.86 15.37
CA GLU A 132 -6.84 -1.39 14.28
C GLU A 132 -6.21 -0.25 13.47
N LEU A 133 -5.44 -0.60 12.46
CA LEU A 133 -4.77 0.35 11.60
C LEU A 133 -5.06 0.02 10.13
N VAL A 134 -5.33 1.07 9.35
CA VAL A 134 -5.37 0.98 7.90
C VAL A 134 -4.27 1.83 7.28
N ALA A 135 -3.85 1.50 6.06
CA ALA A 135 -3.01 2.39 5.29
C ALA A 135 -3.43 2.43 3.83
N LEU A 136 -3.22 3.61 3.24
CA LEU A 136 -3.19 3.83 1.81
C LEU A 136 -1.72 3.94 1.39
N GLN A 137 -1.32 3.16 0.40
CA GLN A 137 -0.03 3.28 -0.27
C GLN A 137 -0.26 3.75 -1.71
N PHE A 138 0.51 4.70 -2.15
CA PHE A 138 0.70 5.00 -3.56
C PHE A 138 2.13 4.65 -3.94
N ALA A 139 2.31 3.92 -5.03
CA ALA A 139 3.61 3.59 -5.60
C ALA A 139 3.67 4.02 -7.06
N GLN A 140 4.82 4.56 -7.48
CA GLN A 140 5.09 4.94 -8.86
C GLN A 140 6.47 4.47 -9.25
N ARG A 141 6.56 3.75 -10.38
CA ARG A 141 7.83 3.36 -10.99
C ARG A 141 8.32 4.41 -11.93
N VAL A 142 9.61 4.67 -11.87
CA VAL A 142 10.34 5.61 -12.73
C VAL A 142 11.62 4.92 -13.21
N LYS A 143 12.03 5.18 -14.44
CA LYS A 143 13.25 4.60 -14.98
C LYS A 143 14.42 5.53 -14.75
N LEU A 144 15.52 4.98 -14.20
CA LEU A 144 16.76 5.72 -14.05
C LEU A 144 17.29 6.17 -15.40
N GLY A 145 17.68 7.45 -15.49
CA GLY A 145 18.18 8.06 -16.72
C GLY A 145 17.11 8.63 -17.66
N GLU A 146 15.82 8.33 -17.42
CA GLU A 146 14.70 8.97 -18.13
C GLU A 146 14.13 10.17 -17.37
N ILE A 147 14.37 10.24 -16.06
CA ILE A 147 14.00 11.39 -15.22
C ILE A 147 15.22 11.90 -14.46
N ASP A 148 15.28 13.20 -14.24
CA ASP A 148 16.29 13.84 -13.42
C ASP A 148 15.84 14.01 -11.94
N ALA A 149 16.73 14.59 -11.13
CA ALA A 149 16.44 14.80 -9.70
C ALA A 149 15.34 15.85 -9.46
N GLU A 150 15.16 16.82 -10.36
CA GLU A 150 14.13 17.84 -10.27
C GLU A 150 12.76 17.22 -10.58
N GLU A 151 12.64 16.47 -11.65
CA GLU A 151 11.42 15.74 -12.02
C GLU A 151 11.01 14.75 -10.92
N LEU A 152 11.96 14.01 -10.35
CA LEU A 152 11.69 13.13 -9.20
C LEU A 152 11.18 13.91 -7.98
N SER A 153 11.75 15.09 -7.73
CA SER A 153 11.29 15.98 -6.65
C SER A 153 9.86 16.46 -6.87
N VAL A 154 9.50 16.80 -8.10
CA VAL A 154 8.13 17.20 -8.48
C VAL A 154 7.14 16.05 -8.25
N ILE A 155 7.48 14.84 -8.72
CA ILE A 155 6.67 13.61 -8.48
C ILE A 155 6.44 13.41 -6.99
N ARG A 156 7.52 13.47 -6.19
CA ARG A 156 7.48 13.30 -4.74
C ARG A 156 6.60 14.35 -4.06
N GLN A 157 6.79 15.63 -4.38
CA GLN A 157 6.03 16.73 -3.77
C GLN A 157 4.53 16.62 -4.10
N ARG A 158 4.18 16.29 -5.34
CA ARG A 158 2.80 16.07 -5.76
C ARG A 158 2.18 14.91 -4.98
N ALA A 159 2.84 13.76 -4.93
CA ALA A 159 2.33 12.59 -4.22
C ALA A 159 2.17 12.84 -2.72
N LEU A 160 3.12 13.54 -2.07
CA LEU A 160 3.02 13.91 -0.65
C LEU A 160 1.85 14.87 -0.39
N LYS A 161 1.63 15.85 -1.26
CA LYS A 161 0.50 16.78 -1.16
C LYS A 161 -0.83 16.04 -1.28
N GLU A 162 -0.96 15.18 -2.29
CA GLU A 162 -2.16 14.37 -2.49
C GLU A 162 -2.41 13.42 -1.31
N MET A 163 -1.36 12.74 -0.83
CA MET A 163 -1.46 11.84 0.31
C MET A 163 -1.83 12.57 1.60
N GLY A 164 -1.28 13.77 1.82
CA GLY A 164 -1.62 14.62 2.96
C GLY A 164 -3.09 15.00 2.99
N ASN A 165 -3.65 15.33 1.82
CA ASN A 165 -5.05 15.77 1.66
C ASN A 165 -6.04 14.60 1.50
N TYR A 166 -5.56 13.37 1.29
CA TYR A 166 -6.42 12.22 1.04
C TYR A 166 -7.31 11.92 2.25
N ASP A 167 -8.63 11.85 2.03
CA ASP A 167 -9.57 11.39 3.04
C ASP A 167 -9.47 9.86 3.21
N MET A 168 -9.16 9.40 4.43
CA MET A 168 -9.04 7.99 4.74
C MET A 168 -10.39 7.28 4.99
N ALA A 169 -11.51 7.99 5.00
CA ALA A 169 -12.83 7.40 5.23
C ALA A 169 -13.18 6.28 4.22
N PRO A 170 -12.93 6.42 2.90
CA PRO A 170 -13.16 5.34 1.95
C PRO A 170 -12.33 4.07 2.24
N VAL A 171 -11.06 4.23 2.66
CA VAL A 171 -10.19 3.11 3.01
C VAL A 171 -10.71 2.37 4.25
N LYS A 172 -11.11 3.14 5.29
CA LYS A 172 -11.72 2.58 6.51
C LYS A 172 -13.03 1.84 6.21
N ALA A 173 -13.90 2.45 5.39
CA ALA A 173 -15.17 1.86 5.01
C ALA A 173 -15.00 0.58 4.18
N PHE A 174 -13.96 0.50 3.35
CA PHE A 174 -13.64 -0.68 2.56
C PHE A 174 -13.42 -1.91 3.44
N PHE A 175 -12.62 -1.77 4.51
CA PHE A 175 -12.33 -2.87 5.42
C PHE A 175 -13.41 -3.05 6.50
N GLY A 176 -14.12 -2.01 6.90
CA GLY A 176 -15.23 -2.10 7.86
C GLY A 176 -16.42 -2.93 7.37
N LYS A 177 -16.65 -2.99 6.06
CA LYS A 177 -17.67 -3.87 5.44
C LYS A 177 -17.23 -5.34 5.39
N ALA A 178 -15.95 -5.63 5.48
CA ALA A 178 -15.42 -6.99 5.45
C ALA A 178 -15.43 -7.68 6.82
N SER A 179 -15.67 -6.93 7.90
CA SER A 179 -15.66 -7.41 9.28
C SER A 179 -17.06 -7.62 9.87
N SER A 180 -18.11 -7.38 9.09
CA SER A 180 -19.52 -7.59 9.44
C SER A 180 -20.08 -8.79 8.66
#